data_4ffe34cb4c86d3e2ff00d8629b653f5f
#
_entry.id   4ffe34cb4c86d3e2ff00d8629b653f5f
#
_cell.length_a   1.000
_cell.length_b   1.000
_cell.length_c   1.000
_cell.angle_alpha   90.00
_cell.angle_beta   90.00
_cell.angle_gamma   90.00
#
_symmetry.space_group_name_H-M   'P 1'
#
loop_
_entity.id
_entity.type
_entity.pdbx_description
1 polymer ?
#
loop_
_entity_poly.entity_id
_entity_poly.type
_entity_poly.pdbx_seq_one_letter_code
_entity_poly.pdbx_strand_id
1 'polypeptide(L)'
;MRHARLLFKPLGRWLMLVFLCGLGLQFFFIARIASMRFIDPESTAFQRSEAWRIVRTTDRLRWRHEWVPATQHPKNMRRAVIASEDDVFASHGGVQWEALERAWSRNARALARAQARAQAQASNPKPAKLVGGSTITQQLAKNLFLSGERTLFRKAQELVLTLALEQLLSKERILTLYLNHVEWGQGVFGIEAAAQHYFRRPASQLSAWECARLSVMLPRPKYFEKYARSPYLANRAQVILGRMPQVDLP
;
A
#
# COMPACT_ATOMS: atom_id res chain seq x y z
N MET A 1 4.73 30.15 -44.50
CA MET A 1 4.68 28.68 -44.32
C MET A 1 6.03 28.02 -44.01
N ARG A 2 7.20 28.55 -44.40
CA ARG A 2 8.52 27.94 -44.11
C ARG A 2 8.94 28.02 -42.61
N HIS A 3 8.59 29.06 -41.85
CA HIS A 3 8.97 29.21 -40.44
C HIS A 3 8.26 28.21 -39.49
N ALA A 4 7.04 27.77 -39.81
CA ALA A 4 6.33 26.77 -39.02
C ALA A 4 7.03 25.40 -39.07
N ARG A 5 7.56 24.99 -40.23
CA ARG A 5 8.30 23.71 -40.42
C ARG A 5 9.59 23.62 -39.60
N LEU A 6 10.24 24.76 -39.31
CA LEU A 6 11.50 24.77 -38.52
C LEU A 6 11.29 24.57 -37.02
N LEU A 7 10.16 25.00 -36.49
CA LEU A 7 9.79 24.83 -35.07
C LEU A 7 9.25 23.41 -34.74
N PHE A 8 8.64 22.75 -35.72
CA PHE A 8 8.10 21.39 -35.52
C PHE A 8 9.18 20.30 -35.40
N LYS A 9 10.34 20.47 -36.03
CA LYS A 9 11.45 19.49 -35.95
C LYS A 9 12.04 19.34 -34.54
N PRO A 10 12.38 20.42 -33.79
CA PRO A 10 12.88 20.29 -32.43
C PRO A 10 11.79 19.78 -31.48
N LEU A 11 10.54 20.21 -31.62
CA LEU A 11 9.43 19.73 -30.78
C LEU A 11 9.22 18.21 -30.96
N GLY A 12 9.23 17.69 -32.21
CA GLY A 12 9.11 16.27 -32.48
C GLY A 12 10.27 15.46 -31.84
N ARG A 13 11.50 15.98 -31.89
CA ARG A 13 12.64 15.36 -31.19
C ARG A 13 12.47 15.34 -29.67
N TRP A 14 12.02 16.42 -29.08
CA TRP A 14 11.74 16.50 -27.64
C TRP A 14 10.65 15.50 -27.22
N LEU A 15 9.54 15.44 -27.95
CA LEU A 15 8.47 14.48 -27.67
C LEU A 15 8.96 13.03 -27.78
N MET A 16 9.80 12.74 -28.80
CA MET A 16 10.41 11.42 -28.97
C MET A 16 11.35 11.08 -27.79
N LEU A 17 12.19 12.02 -27.35
CA LEU A 17 13.06 11.82 -26.19
C LEU A 17 12.25 11.57 -24.91
N VAL A 18 11.21 12.35 -24.66
CA VAL A 18 10.31 12.15 -23.50
C VAL A 18 9.66 10.76 -23.56
N PHE A 19 9.20 10.35 -24.75
CA PHE A 19 8.62 9.01 -24.95
C PHE A 19 9.65 7.90 -24.69
N LEU A 20 10.86 8.01 -25.25
CA LEU A 20 11.93 7.03 -25.03
C LEU A 20 12.37 6.97 -23.57
N CYS A 21 12.47 8.11 -22.88
CA CYS A 21 12.74 8.15 -21.44
C CYS A 21 11.61 7.48 -20.63
N GLY A 22 10.34 7.71 -21.02
CA GLY A 22 9.19 7.03 -20.43
C GLY A 22 9.25 5.51 -20.61
N LEU A 23 9.56 5.04 -21.81
CA LEU A 23 9.76 3.61 -22.08
C LEU A 23 10.94 3.03 -21.28
N GLY A 24 12.07 3.73 -21.24
CA GLY A 24 13.24 3.31 -20.46
C GLY A 24 12.92 3.19 -18.97
N LEU A 25 12.12 4.12 -18.42
CA LEU A 25 11.66 4.08 -17.05
C LEU A 25 10.74 2.87 -16.79
N GLN A 26 9.80 2.57 -17.70
CA GLN A 26 8.94 1.38 -17.56
C GLN A 26 9.77 0.10 -17.62
N PHE A 27 10.72 0.02 -18.56
CA PHE A 27 11.63 -1.12 -18.63
C PHE A 27 12.44 -1.30 -17.34
N PHE A 28 12.95 -0.22 -16.78
CA PHE A 28 13.65 -0.24 -15.49
C PHE A 28 12.75 -0.81 -14.36
N PHE A 29 11.49 -0.37 -14.27
CA PHE A 29 10.57 -0.89 -13.26
C PHE A 29 10.28 -2.38 -13.48
N ILE A 30 10.03 -2.80 -14.72
CA ILE A 30 9.78 -4.21 -15.06
C ILE A 30 10.99 -5.08 -14.69
N ALA A 31 12.20 -4.67 -15.09
CA ALA A 31 13.43 -5.38 -14.76
C ALA A 31 13.65 -5.48 -13.25
N ARG A 32 13.37 -4.40 -12.52
CA ARG A 32 13.45 -4.39 -11.05
C ARG A 32 12.41 -5.29 -10.40
N ILE A 33 11.17 -5.33 -10.91
CA ILE A 33 10.15 -6.27 -10.42
C ILE A 33 10.58 -7.71 -10.71
N ALA A 34 11.06 -7.99 -11.92
CA ALA A 34 11.55 -9.33 -12.29
C ALA A 34 12.69 -9.79 -11.38
N SER A 35 13.64 -8.91 -11.03
CA SER A 35 14.72 -9.22 -10.10
C SER A 35 14.22 -9.57 -8.70
N MET A 36 13.09 -9.00 -8.26
CA MET A 36 12.48 -9.28 -6.97
C MET A 36 11.96 -10.73 -6.83
N ARG A 37 11.94 -11.49 -7.92
CA ARG A 37 11.70 -12.94 -7.85
C ARG A 37 12.76 -13.67 -7.05
N PHE A 38 14.01 -13.18 -7.08
CA PHE A 38 15.19 -13.82 -6.51
C PHE A 38 15.92 -12.96 -5.50
N ILE A 39 15.77 -11.64 -5.59
CA ILE A 39 16.50 -10.66 -4.78
C ILE A 39 15.51 -9.91 -3.91
N ASP A 40 15.79 -9.86 -2.63
CA ASP A 40 14.99 -9.09 -1.68
C ASP A 40 15.37 -7.61 -1.75
N PRO A 41 14.40 -6.70 -1.95
CA PRO A 41 14.69 -5.27 -1.96
C PRO A 41 15.03 -4.79 -0.53
N GLU A 42 16.15 -4.10 -0.37
CA GLU A 42 16.57 -3.56 0.93
C GLU A 42 15.67 -2.42 1.43
N SER A 43 15.11 -1.64 0.51
CA SER A 43 14.22 -0.53 0.84
C SER A 43 13.27 -0.17 -0.29
N THR A 44 12.16 0.45 0.06
CA THR A 44 11.16 0.94 -0.89
C THR A 44 11.22 2.47 -1.06
N ALA A 45 10.61 3.00 -2.13
CA ALA A 45 10.50 4.43 -2.34
C ALA A 45 9.75 5.12 -1.20
N PHE A 46 8.68 4.48 -0.72
CA PHE A 46 7.91 4.97 0.43
C PHE A 46 8.75 5.02 1.71
N GLN A 47 9.47 3.94 2.02
CA GLN A 47 10.35 3.87 3.18
C GLN A 47 11.40 4.99 3.18
N ARG A 48 12.07 5.22 2.04
CA ARG A 48 13.06 6.31 1.90
C ARG A 48 12.45 7.70 2.07
N SER A 49 11.25 7.91 1.50
CA SER A 49 10.54 9.19 1.66
C SER A 49 10.11 9.44 3.11
N GLU A 50 9.69 8.41 3.83
CA GLU A 50 9.32 8.48 5.24
C GLU A 50 10.57 8.72 6.14
N ALA A 51 11.68 8.05 5.87
CA ALA A 51 12.95 8.30 6.58
C ALA A 51 13.35 9.77 6.47
N TRP A 52 13.30 10.32 5.26
CA TRP A 52 13.57 11.74 5.01
C TRP A 52 12.59 12.66 5.74
N ARG A 53 11.30 12.34 5.71
CA ARG A 53 10.28 13.09 6.44
C ARG A 53 10.51 13.06 7.95
N ILE A 54 10.84 11.90 8.51
CA ILE A 54 11.10 11.74 9.95
C ILE A 54 12.28 12.60 10.37
N VAL A 55 13.41 12.52 9.64
CA VAL A 55 14.60 13.34 9.95
C VAL A 55 14.27 14.82 9.92
N ARG A 56 13.55 15.31 8.89
CA ARG A 56 13.17 16.71 8.76
C ARG A 56 12.24 17.22 9.88
N THR A 57 11.44 16.33 10.47
CA THR A 57 10.44 16.74 11.47
C THR A 57 10.87 16.50 12.92
N THR A 58 11.86 15.63 13.16
CA THR A 58 12.24 15.21 14.51
C THR A 58 13.74 15.28 14.77
N ASP A 59 14.55 15.70 13.80
CA ASP A 59 16.03 15.72 13.82
C ASP A 59 16.67 14.38 14.22
N ARG A 60 15.89 13.29 14.21
CA ARG A 60 16.35 11.94 14.58
C ARG A 60 15.75 10.92 13.65
N LEU A 61 16.59 10.04 13.09
CA LEU A 61 16.12 8.90 12.31
C LEU A 61 15.62 7.81 13.27
N ARG A 62 14.30 7.62 13.29
CA ARG A 62 13.67 6.43 13.88
C ARG A 62 13.40 5.44 12.74
N TRP A 63 14.18 4.36 12.71
CA TRP A 63 14.10 3.38 11.65
C TRP A 63 14.22 1.99 12.22
N ARG A 64 13.23 1.15 11.96
CA ARG A 64 13.24 -0.29 12.29
C ARG A 64 12.71 -1.03 11.08
N HIS A 65 13.56 -1.83 10.51
CA HIS A 65 13.24 -2.72 9.40
C HIS A 65 14.14 -3.96 9.53
N GLU A 66 13.50 -5.11 9.52
CA GLU A 66 14.17 -6.40 9.54
C GLU A 66 13.44 -7.32 8.58
N TRP A 67 14.18 -7.85 7.63
CA TRP A 67 13.66 -8.78 6.66
C TRP A 67 13.57 -10.17 7.25
N VAL A 68 12.43 -10.85 7.06
CA VAL A 68 12.24 -12.26 7.38
C VAL A 68 11.73 -13.02 6.17
N PRO A 69 12.27 -14.25 5.91
CA PRO A 69 11.82 -15.06 4.78
C PRO A 69 10.38 -15.53 4.96
N ALA A 70 9.72 -15.88 3.84
CA ALA A 70 8.32 -16.35 3.83
C ALA A 70 8.05 -17.50 4.79
N THR A 71 9.04 -18.38 5.00
CA THR A 71 8.97 -19.53 5.91
C THR A 71 8.82 -19.13 7.39
N GLN A 72 9.25 -17.94 7.75
CA GLN A 72 9.13 -17.39 9.11
C GLN A 72 7.89 -16.51 9.30
N HIS A 73 7.15 -16.22 8.25
CA HIS A 73 5.89 -15.50 8.38
C HIS A 73 4.82 -16.41 8.99
N PRO A 74 4.23 -16.02 10.13
CA PRO A 74 3.14 -16.80 10.74
C PRO A 74 1.98 -16.98 9.76
N LYS A 75 1.43 -18.18 9.64
CA LYS A 75 0.22 -18.42 8.84
C LYS A 75 -0.93 -17.49 9.28
N ASN A 76 -1.04 -17.26 10.58
CA ASN A 76 -2.04 -16.36 11.14
C ASN A 76 -1.87 -14.91 10.66
N MET A 77 -0.63 -14.44 10.48
CA MET A 77 -0.37 -13.08 9.99
C MET A 77 -0.74 -12.94 8.52
N ARG A 78 -0.38 -13.92 7.71
CA ARG A 78 -0.76 -13.96 6.29
C ARG A 78 -2.29 -13.93 6.15
N ARG A 79 -3.01 -14.77 6.92
CA ARG A 79 -4.48 -14.76 6.95
C ARG A 79 -5.08 -13.47 7.47
N ALA A 80 -4.54 -12.91 8.54
CA ALA A 80 -5.06 -11.67 9.13
C ALA A 80 -4.97 -10.48 8.17
N VAL A 81 -3.85 -10.35 7.46
CA VAL A 81 -3.65 -9.27 6.49
C VAL A 81 -4.57 -9.45 5.28
N ILE A 82 -4.69 -10.65 4.75
CA ILE A 82 -5.62 -10.93 3.64
C ILE A 82 -7.06 -10.65 4.08
N ALA A 83 -7.49 -11.16 5.23
CA ALA A 83 -8.85 -10.94 5.77
C ALA A 83 -9.17 -9.45 6.02
N SER A 84 -8.15 -8.64 6.32
CA SER A 84 -8.32 -7.21 6.61
C SER A 84 -8.31 -6.33 5.37
N GLU A 85 -7.38 -6.58 4.46
CA GLU A 85 -7.02 -5.69 3.36
C GLU A 85 -7.55 -6.16 1.99
N ASP A 86 -7.69 -7.48 1.79
CA ASP A 86 -7.92 -8.05 0.45
C ASP A 86 -8.39 -9.51 0.53
N ASP A 87 -9.61 -9.72 0.95
CA ASP A 87 -10.18 -11.04 1.30
C ASP A 87 -10.18 -12.08 0.18
N VAL A 88 -10.07 -11.65 -1.07
CA VAL A 88 -9.96 -12.50 -2.27
C VAL A 88 -8.60 -12.38 -2.97
N PHE A 89 -7.55 -12.03 -2.21
CA PHE A 89 -6.19 -11.82 -2.72
C PHE A 89 -5.68 -12.97 -3.59
N ALA A 90 -5.95 -14.21 -3.20
CA ALA A 90 -5.48 -15.41 -3.91
C ALA A 90 -6.10 -15.58 -5.31
N SER A 91 -7.27 -14.98 -5.57
CA SER A 91 -8.08 -15.28 -6.77
C SER A 91 -8.10 -14.18 -7.84
N HIS A 92 -7.67 -12.94 -7.53
CA HIS A 92 -7.71 -11.85 -8.51
C HIS A 92 -6.31 -11.50 -9.07
N GLY A 93 -6.26 -10.89 -10.27
CA GLY A 93 -5.03 -10.43 -10.94
C GLY A 93 -4.59 -9.02 -10.53
N GLY A 94 -4.56 -8.71 -9.22
CA GLY A 94 -4.04 -7.43 -8.68
C GLY A 94 -5.05 -6.31 -8.56
N VAL A 95 -6.19 -6.38 -9.23
CA VAL A 95 -7.26 -5.37 -9.16
C VAL A 95 -8.61 -6.07 -8.96
N GLN A 96 -9.34 -5.65 -7.96
CA GLN A 96 -10.73 -6.04 -7.74
C GLN A 96 -11.66 -5.02 -8.41
N TRP A 97 -11.97 -5.20 -9.68
CA TRP A 97 -12.78 -4.25 -10.45
C TRP A 97 -14.15 -3.99 -9.82
N GLU A 98 -14.84 -5.05 -9.39
CA GLU A 98 -16.14 -4.94 -8.73
C GLU A 98 -16.06 -4.23 -7.37
N ALA A 99 -15.00 -4.46 -6.59
CA ALA A 99 -14.79 -3.76 -5.33
C ALA A 99 -14.49 -2.27 -5.56
N LEU A 100 -13.75 -1.96 -6.63
CA LEU A 100 -13.46 -0.59 -7.06
C LEU A 100 -14.75 0.16 -7.45
N GLU A 101 -15.61 -0.47 -8.24
CA GLU A 101 -16.91 0.08 -8.64
C GLU A 101 -17.83 0.31 -7.43
N ARG A 102 -17.92 -0.67 -6.54
CA ARG A 102 -18.67 -0.55 -5.27
C ARG A 102 -18.11 0.57 -4.37
N ALA A 103 -16.78 0.72 -4.30
CA ALA A 103 -16.14 1.81 -3.55
C ALA A 103 -16.43 3.17 -4.18
N TRP A 104 -16.34 3.27 -5.51
CA TRP A 104 -16.69 4.48 -6.25
C TRP A 104 -18.13 4.93 -6.00
N SER A 105 -19.09 4.03 -6.16
CA SER A 105 -20.51 4.31 -5.93
C SER A 105 -20.80 4.74 -4.49
N ARG A 106 -20.16 4.09 -3.49
CA ARG A 106 -20.27 4.48 -2.08
C ARG A 106 -19.66 5.86 -1.81
N ASN A 107 -18.52 6.15 -2.39
CA ASN A 107 -17.83 7.43 -2.22
C ASN A 107 -18.60 8.57 -2.88
N ALA A 108 -19.16 8.37 -4.08
CA ALA A 108 -20.03 9.35 -4.75
C ALA A 108 -21.25 9.69 -3.89
N ARG A 109 -21.92 8.69 -3.32
CA ARG A 109 -23.06 8.89 -2.40
C ARG A 109 -22.63 9.59 -1.10
N ALA A 110 -21.44 9.27 -0.55
CA ALA A 110 -20.93 9.91 0.66
C ALA A 110 -20.61 11.40 0.41
N LEU A 111 -20.01 11.72 -0.74
CA LEU A 111 -19.73 13.11 -1.16
C LEU A 111 -21.02 13.90 -1.36
N ALA A 112 -22.00 13.35 -2.08
CA ALA A 112 -23.29 14.00 -2.30
C ALA A 112 -24.01 14.31 -0.96
N ARG A 113 -24.01 13.35 -0.01
CA ARG A 113 -24.56 13.57 1.34
C ARG A 113 -23.80 14.62 2.13
N ALA A 114 -22.47 14.67 2.02
CA ALA A 114 -21.64 15.67 2.69
C ALA A 114 -21.92 17.08 2.12
N GLN A 115 -22.05 17.20 0.81
CA GLN A 115 -22.42 18.45 0.13
C GLN A 115 -23.82 18.94 0.55
N ALA A 116 -24.83 18.05 0.54
CA ALA A 116 -26.17 18.40 0.99
C ALA A 116 -26.21 18.88 2.47
N ARG A 117 -25.43 18.24 3.34
CA ARG A 117 -25.29 18.67 4.75
C ARG A 117 -24.59 20.01 4.90
N ALA A 118 -23.54 20.25 4.08
CA ALA A 118 -22.83 21.52 4.08
C ALA A 118 -23.74 22.68 3.64
N GLN A 119 -24.66 22.44 2.68
CA GLN A 119 -25.66 23.41 2.25
C GLN A 119 -26.75 23.66 3.31
N ALA A 120 -27.11 22.63 4.10
CA ALA A 120 -28.17 22.74 5.12
C ALA A 120 -27.66 23.29 6.47
N GLN A 121 -26.38 23.14 6.79
CA GLN A 121 -25.75 23.58 8.04
C GLN A 121 -24.49 24.41 7.74
N ALA A 122 -24.60 25.72 7.89
CA ALA A 122 -23.52 26.68 7.61
C ALA A 122 -22.33 26.60 8.57
N SER A 123 -22.37 25.80 9.65
CA SER A 123 -21.30 25.69 10.65
C SER A 123 -20.68 24.28 10.69
N ASN A 124 -19.46 24.17 10.16
CA ASN A 124 -18.53 23.04 10.31
C ASN A 124 -18.97 21.69 9.70
N PRO A 125 -19.05 21.55 8.38
CA PRO A 125 -19.44 20.31 7.72
C PRO A 125 -18.37 19.22 7.94
N LYS A 126 -18.76 18.08 8.51
CA LYS A 126 -17.87 16.91 8.65
C LYS A 126 -17.50 16.37 7.25
N PRO A 127 -16.21 16.19 6.95
CA PRO A 127 -15.77 15.66 5.67
C PRO A 127 -16.33 14.25 5.40
N ALA A 128 -16.59 13.96 4.13
CA ALA A 128 -17.07 12.64 3.72
C ALA A 128 -16.05 11.56 4.08
N LYS A 129 -16.49 10.49 4.74
CA LYS A 129 -15.65 9.33 5.03
C LYS A 129 -15.58 8.47 3.76
N LEU A 130 -14.46 8.55 3.06
CA LEU A 130 -14.21 7.75 1.86
C LEU A 130 -13.71 6.35 2.22
N VAL A 131 -14.19 5.35 1.49
CA VAL A 131 -13.78 3.95 1.62
C VAL A 131 -12.71 3.67 0.57
N GLY A 132 -11.57 3.12 0.99
CA GLY A 132 -10.53 2.64 0.09
C GLY A 132 -10.92 1.29 -0.53
N GLY A 133 -10.49 1.07 -1.78
CA GLY A 133 -10.69 -0.19 -2.51
C GLY A 133 -9.38 -0.65 -3.15
N SER A 134 -8.23 -0.41 -2.50
CA SER A 134 -6.92 -0.82 -3.02
C SER A 134 -6.54 -2.20 -2.50
N THR A 135 -6.12 -3.08 -3.39
CA THR A 135 -5.63 -4.43 -3.09
C THR A 135 -4.24 -4.41 -2.43
N ILE A 136 -3.82 -5.55 -1.86
CA ILE A 136 -2.45 -5.74 -1.32
C ILE A 136 -1.41 -5.43 -2.41
N THR A 137 -1.61 -5.92 -3.63
CA THR A 137 -0.68 -5.69 -4.76
C THR A 137 -0.60 -4.22 -5.15
N GLN A 138 -1.72 -3.49 -5.17
CA GLN A 138 -1.73 -2.04 -5.42
C GLN A 138 -1.02 -1.25 -4.31
N GLN A 139 -1.21 -1.65 -3.06
CA GLN A 139 -0.49 -1.05 -1.93
C GLN A 139 1.02 -1.32 -2.02
N LEU A 140 1.41 -2.54 -2.39
CA LEU A 140 2.81 -2.91 -2.60
C LEU A 140 3.43 -2.11 -3.75
N ALA A 141 2.78 -2.03 -4.92
CA ALA A 141 3.24 -1.25 -6.08
C ALA A 141 3.52 0.20 -5.69
N LYS A 142 2.56 0.82 -4.99
CA LYS A 142 2.71 2.17 -4.45
C LYS A 142 3.93 2.28 -3.53
N ASN A 143 4.08 1.39 -2.58
CA ASN A 143 5.15 1.47 -1.59
C ASN A 143 6.53 1.24 -2.21
N LEU A 144 6.66 0.30 -3.15
CA LEU A 144 7.93 -0.03 -3.79
C LEU A 144 8.48 1.10 -4.65
N PHE A 145 7.63 1.78 -5.42
CA PHE A 145 8.07 2.60 -6.54
C PHE A 145 7.57 4.04 -6.56
N LEU A 146 6.49 4.37 -5.83
CA LEU A 146 5.82 5.65 -5.97
C LEU A 146 5.92 6.52 -4.71
N SER A 147 5.76 7.83 -4.92
CA SER A 147 5.67 8.82 -3.84
C SER A 147 4.26 8.90 -3.23
N GLY A 148 4.14 9.63 -2.12
CA GLY A 148 2.87 9.85 -1.43
C GLY A 148 1.88 10.79 -2.12
N GLU A 149 2.20 11.34 -3.28
CA GLU A 149 1.35 12.28 -4.03
C GLU A 149 0.04 11.64 -4.48
N ARG A 150 -1.00 12.48 -4.67
CA ARG A 150 -2.33 12.03 -5.08
C ARG A 150 -2.71 12.62 -6.44
N THR A 151 -2.12 12.10 -7.51
CA THR A 151 -2.42 12.50 -8.89
C THR A 151 -3.02 11.34 -9.68
N LEU A 152 -3.80 11.64 -10.72
CA LEU A 152 -4.33 10.61 -11.62
C LEU A 152 -3.22 9.88 -12.37
N PHE A 153 -2.18 10.61 -12.79
CA PHE A 153 -1.02 10.03 -13.45
C PHE A 153 -0.31 9.00 -12.56
N ARG A 154 -0.08 9.34 -11.29
CA ARG A 154 0.47 8.39 -10.32
C ARG A 154 -0.42 7.15 -10.14
N LYS A 155 -1.76 7.33 -10.15
CA LYS A 155 -2.69 6.20 -10.03
C LYS A 155 -2.69 5.30 -11.28
N ALA A 156 -2.52 5.87 -12.46
CA ALA A 156 -2.31 5.10 -13.69
C ALA A 156 -1.00 4.31 -13.64
N GLN A 157 0.09 4.94 -13.19
CA GLN A 157 1.38 4.25 -13.00
C GLN A 157 1.29 3.14 -11.95
N GLU A 158 0.57 3.36 -10.85
CA GLU A 158 0.31 2.31 -9.84
C GLU A 158 -0.38 1.10 -10.45
N LEU A 159 -1.36 1.31 -11.35
CA LEU A 159 -2.04 0.21 -12.05
C LEU A 159 -1.07 -0.58 -12.94
N VAL A 160 -0.25 0.09 -13.74
CA VAL A 160 0.75 -0.58 -14.60
C VAL A 160 1.71 -1.43 -13.77
N LEU A 161 2.23 -0.87 -12.67
CA LEU A 161 3.13 -1.59 -11.76
C LEU A 161 2.44 -2.75 -11.04
N THR A 162 1.16 -2.60 -10.68
CA THR A 162 0.35 -3.68 -10.09
C THR A 162 0.24 -4.86 -11.04
N LEU A 163 -0.10 -4.62 -12.30
CA LEU A 163 -0.19 -5.67 -13.32
C LEU A 163 1.18 -6.33 -13.57
N ALA A 164 2.26 -5.56 -13.60
CA ALA A 164 3.61 -6.10 -13.73
C ALA A 164 4.00 -7.00 -12.54
N LEU A 165 3.68 -6.61 -11.30
CA LEU A 165 3.91 -7.43 -10.11
C LEU A 165 3.17 -8.76 -10.21
N GLU A 166 1.90 -8.75 -10.60
CA GLU A 166 1.08 -9.97 -10.73
C GLU A 166 1.54 -10.91 -11.84
N GLN A 167 2.07 -10.36 -12.95
CA GLN A 167 2.57 -11.16 -14.06
C GLN A 167 3.94 -11.79 -13.79
N LEU A 168 4.78 -11.12 -13.01
CA LEU A 168 6.18 -11.51 -12.83
C LEU A 168 6.46 -12.22 -11.51
N LEU A 169 5.60 -12.05 -10.49
CA LEU A 169 5.79 -12.63 -9.17
C LEU A 169 4.60 -13.54 -8.79
N SER A 170 4.88 -14.56 -7.98
CA SER A 170 3.81 -15.36 -7.37
C SER A 170 3.08 -14.56 -6.28
N LYS A 171 1.83 -14.91 -6.01
CA LYS A 171 1.04 -14.34 -4.91
C LYS A 171 1.75 -14.45 -3.56
N GLU A 172 2.38 -15.58 -3.30
CA GLU A 172 3.17 -15.78 -2.09
C GLU A 172 4.34 -14.77 -2.00
N ARG A 173 5.04 -14.54 -3.14
CA ARG A 173 6.13 -13.57 -3.18
C ARG A 173 5.64 -12.13 -2.98
N ILE A 174 4.52 -11.76 -3.60
CA ILE A 174 3.88 -10.45 -3.41
C ILE A 174 3.53 -10.24 -1.95
N LEU A 175 2.91 -11.22 -1.29
CA LEU A 175 2.55 -11.14 0.12
C LEU A 175 3.79 -11.05 1.03
N THR A 176 4.85 -11.81 0.71
CA THR A 176 6.13 -11.75 1.41
C THR A 176 6.76 -10.38 1.35
N LEU A 177 6.83 -9.77 0.15
CA LEU A 177 7.32 -8.42 -0.04
C LEU A 177 6.46 -7.41 0.72
N TYR A 178 5.14 -7.55 0.66
CA TYR A 178 4.22 -6.67 1.36
C TYR A 178 4.45 -6.69 2.87
N LEU A 179 4.46 -7.87 3.48
CA LEU A 179 4.64 -8.05 4.93
C LEU A 179 5.99 -7.54 5.43
N ASN A 180 7.02 -7.59 4.60
CA ASN A 180 8.35 -7.07 4.95
C ASN A 180 8.49 -5.56 4.79
N HIS A 181 7.64 -4.90 3.99
CA HIS A 181 7.85 -3.49 3.67
C HIS A 181 6.75 -2.54 4.12
N VAL A 182 5.58 -3.04 4.48
CA VAL A 182 4.47 -2.16 4.90
C VAL A 182 4.78 -1.46 6.22
N GLU A 183 4.31 -0.22 6.36
CA GLU A 183 4.46 0.57 7.59
C GLU A 183 3.45 0.13 8.65
N TRP A 184 3.94 -0.08 9.88
CA TRP A 184 3.14 -0.45 11.05
C TRP A 184 3.11 0.64 12.13
N GLY A 185 3.96 1.65 12.01
CA GLY A 185 4.10 2.78 12.91
C GLY A 185 5.12 3.76 12.37
N GLN A 186 5.37 4.86 13.05
CA GLN A 186 6.34 5.86 12.61
C GLN A 186 7.76 5.28 12.56
N GLY A 187 8.23 5.01 11.34
CA GLY A 187 9.56 4.42 11.13
C GLY A 187 9.64 2.93 11.48
N VAL A 188 8.51 2.23 11.61
CA VAL A 188 8.42 0.78 11.86
C VAL A 188 7.92 0.11 10.59
N PHE A 189 8.80 -0.62 9.92
CA PHE A 189 8.52 -1.29 8.64
C PHE A 189 8.76 -2.78 8.73
N GLY A 190 7.85 -3.55 8.15
CA GLY A 190 7.89 -5.00 8.15
C GLY A 190 7.36 -5.63 9.42
N ILE A 191 6.97 -6.90 9.27
CA ILE A 191 6.28 -7.64 10.33
C ILE A 191 7.17 -7.93 11.53
N GLU A 192 8.48 -8.21 11.31
CA GLU A 192 9.40 -8.49 12.42
C GLU A 192 9.60 -7.24 13.29
N ALA A 193 9.88 -6.10 12.65
CA ALA A 193 9.99 -4.83 13.36
C ALA A 193 8.71 -4.46 14.11
N ALA A 194 7.53 -4.75 13.52
CA ALA A 194 6.23 -4.52 14.18
C ALA A 194 6.04 -5.46 15.38
N ALA A 195 6.37 -6.75 15.27
CA ALA A 195 6.27 -7.72 16.34
C ALA A 195 7.14 -7.32 17.54
N GLN A 196 8.37 -6.94 17.29
CA GLN A 196 9.30 -6.45 18.32
C GLN A 196 8.81 -5.13 18.95
N HIS A 197 8.30 -4.22 18.11
CA HIS A 197 7.83 -2.90 18.59
C HIS A 197 6.61 -3.00 19.50
N TYR A 198 5.60 -3.78 19.11
CA TYR A 198 4.33 -3.85 19.83
C TYR A 198 4.25 -4.95 20.89
N PHE A 199 4.93 -6.07 20.68
CA PHE A 199 4.79 -7.27 21.52
C PHE A 199 6.10 -7.80 22.12
N ARG A 200 7.26 -7.22 21.75
CA ARG A 200 8.59 -7.58 22.24
C ARG A 200 8.94 -9.07 22.05
N ARG A 201 8.53 -9.62 20.92
CA ARG A 201 8.79 -11.00 20.50
C ARG A 201 8.95 -11.10 18.99
N PRO A 202 9.58 -12.18 18.48
CA PRO A 202 9.70 -12.42 17.04
C PRO A 202 8.33 -12.55 16.37
N ALA A 203 8.25 -12.21 15.08
CA ALA A 203 7.02 -12.35 14.31
C ALA A 203 6.49 -13.79 14.30
N SER A 204 7.39 -14.79 14.26
CA SER A 204 7.04 -16.22 14.28
C SER A 204 6.30 -16.66 15.55
N GLN A 205 6.38 -15.92 16.64
CA GLN A 205 5.72 -16.20 17.92
C GLN A 205 4.43 -15.41 18.15
N LEU A 206 3.98 -14.63 17.17
CA LEU A 206 2.73 -13.88 17.31
C LEU A 206 1.52 -14.82 17.37
N SER A 207 0.66 -14.60 18.34
CA SER A 207 -0.64 -15.25 18.44
C SER A 207 -1.59 -14.80 17.32
N ALA A 208 -2.64 -15.56 17.06
CA ALA A 208 -3.66 -15.21 16.06
C ALA A 208 -4.31 -13.84 16.36
N TRP A 209 -4.55 -13.54 17.64
CA TRP A 209 -5.11 -12.26 18.05
C TRP A 209 -4.15 -11.08 17.82
N GLU A 210 -2.85 -11.27 18.11
CA GLU A 210 -1.83 -10.24 17.87
C GLU A 210 -1.68 -9.97 16.36
N CYS A 211 -1.72 -11.00 15.52
CA CYS A 211 -1.74 -10.87 14.07
C CYS A 211 -2.98 -10.09 13.57
N ALA A 212 -4.17 -10.46 14.06
CA ALA A 212 -5.41 -9.75 13.74
C ALA A 212 -5.34 -8.28 14.16
N ARG A 213 -4.80 -8.00 15.35
CA ARG A 213 -4.66 -6.64 15.85
C ARG A 213 -3.71 -5.79 15.02
N LEU A 214 -2.56 -6.32 14.62
CA LEU A 214 -1.63 -5.63 13.72
C LEU A 214 -2.32 -5.34 12.37
N SER A 215 -3.00 -6.29 11.77
CA SER A 215 -3.64 -6.08 10.47
C SER A 215 -4.66 -4.94 10.47
N VAL A 216 -5.39 -4.72 11.58
CA VAL A 216 -6.32 -3.58 11.73
C VAL A 216 -5.59 -2.23 11.74
N MET A 217 -4.30 -2.20 12.07
CA MET A 217 -3.52 -0.95 12.13
C MET A 217 -3.09 -0.45 10.75
N LEU A 218 -3.01 -1.34 9.74
CA LEU A 218 -2.47 -1.05 8.40
C LEU A 218 -3.06 0.18 7.70
N PRO A 219 -4.37 0.44 7.73
CA PRO A 219 -4.93 1.61 7.04
C PRO A 219 -4.46 2.95 7.61
N ARG A 220 -4.07 2.99 8.90
CA ARG A 220 -3.66 4.20 9.63
C ARG A 220 -2.60 3.89 10.70
N PRO A 221 -1.42 3.37 10.35
CA PRO A 221 -0.48 2.82 11.33
C PRO A 221 -0.01 3.84 12.36
N LYS A 222 0.36 5.06 11.93
CA LYS A 222 0.79 6.15 12.84
C LYS A 222 -0.32 6.63 13.78
N TYR A 223 -1.58 6.55 13.36
CA TYR A 223 -2.72 6.87 14.22
C TYR A 223 -2.90 5.80 15.30
N PHE A 224 -2.94 4.54 14.91
CA PHE A 224 -3.14 3.44 15.84
C PHE A 224 -1.93 3.19 16.75
N GLU A 225 -0.71 3.56 16.34
CA GLU A 225 0.44 3.58 17.22
C GLU A 225 0.20 4.48 18.44
N LYS A 226 -0.39 5.67 18.24
CA LYS A 226 -0.74 6.60 19.33
C LYS A 226 -1.93 6.10 20.19
N TYR A 227 -2.85 5.37 19.57
CA TYR A 227 -4.09 4.89 20.20
C TYR A 227 -4.14 3.35 20.27
N ALA A 228 -3.01 2.73 20.60
CA ALA A 228 -2.86 1.28 20.60
C ALA A 228 -3.86 0.54 21.53
N ARG A 229 -4.38 1.18 22.57
CA ARG A 229 -5.37 0.61 23.49
C ARG A 229 -6.83 0.97 23.13
N SER A 230 -7.08 1.46 21.92
CA SER A 230 -8.41 1.84 21.47
C SER A 230 -9.37 0.64 21.48
N PRO A 231 -10.59 0.76 22.06
CA PRO A 231 -11.63 -0.26 21.97
C PRO A 231 -12.00 -0.63 20.54
N TYR A 232 -11.95 0.34 19.62
CA TYR A 232 -12.15 0.10 18.19
C TYR A 232 -11.16 -0.93 17.63
N LEU A 233 -9.88 -0.82 18.01
CA LEU A 233 -8.83 -1.72 17.56
C LEU A 233 -9.08 -3.16 18.07
N ALA A 234 -9.46 -3.30 19.34
CA ALA A 234 -9.78 -4.60 19.93
C ALA A 234 -11.02 -5.24 19.27
N ASN A 235 -12.11 -4.48 19.12
CA ASN A 235 -13.34 -4.98 18.50
C ASN A 235 -13.12 -5.36 17.04
N ARG A 236 -12.36 -4.55 16.29
CA ARG A 236 -12.08 -4.86 14.89
C ARG A 236 -11.14 -6.07 14.74
N ALA A 237 -10.16 -6.21 15.63
CA ALA A 237 -9.28 -7.39 15.67
C ALA A 237 -10.09 -8.69 15.90
N GLN A 238 -11.10 -8.66 16.76
CA GLN A 238 -12.00 -9.79 16.97
C GLN A 238 -12.75 -10.18 15.70
N VAL A 239 -13.22 -9.19 14.92
CA VAL A 239 -13.88 -9.45 13.63
C VAL A 239 -12.91 -10.10 12.63
N ILE A 240 -11.66 -9.58 12.55
CA ILE A 240 -10.64 -10.15 11.66
C ILE A 240 -10.29 -11.58 12.11
N LEU A 241 -10.10 -11.80 13.41
CA LEU A 241 -9.82 -13.12 13.97
C LEU A 241 -10.87 -14.17 13.54
N GLY A 242 -12.17 -13.80 13.57
CA GLY A 242 -13.26 -14.66 13.12
C GLY A 242 -13.28 -14.95 11.61
N ARG A 243 -12.66 -14.06 10.78
CA ARG A 243 -12.58 -14.23 9.32
C ARG A 243 -11.35 -15.03 8.86
N MET A 244 -10.27 -15.01 9.65
CA MET A 244 -9.00 -15.66 9.29
C MET A 244 -9.12 -17.12 8.86
N PRO A 245 -9.96 -17.97 9.48
CA PRO A 245 -10.10 -19.37 9.07
C PRO A 245 -10.65 -19.57 7.64
N GLN A 246 -11.39 -18.57 7.12
CA GLN A 246 -12.05 -18.62 5.81
C GLN A 246 -11.13 -18.09 4.68
N VAL A 247 -9.93 -17.63 5.02
CA VAL A 247 -8.99 -17.06 4.06
C VAL A 247 -8.18 -18.13 3.38
N ASP A 248 -8.21 -18.14 2.05
CA ASP A 248 -7.32 -18.95 1.22
C ASP A 248 -5.93 -18.28 1.15
N LEU A 249 -4.92 -19.06 1.51
CA LEU A 249 -3.53 -18.63 1.37
C LEU A 249 -2.99 -19.02 -0.01
N PRO A 250 -2.25 -18.13 -0.66
CA PRO A 250 -1.57 -18.46 -1.92
C PRO A 250 -0.37 -19.36 -1.68
#